data_70e5eafdd2adcde3f466216f60161c60
#
_entry.id   70e5eafdd2adcde3f466216f60161c60
#
_cell.length_a   1.000
_cell.length_b   1.000
_cell.length_c   1.000
_cell.angle_alpha   90.00
_cell.angle_beta   90.00
_cell.angle_gamma   90.00
#
_symmetry.space_group_name_H-M   'P 1'
#
loop_
_entity.id
_entity.type
_entity.pdbx_description
1 polymer ?
#
loop_
_entity_poly.entity_id
_entity_poly.type
_entity_poly.pdbx_seq_one_letter_code
_entity_poly.pdbx_strand_id
1 'polypeptide(L)'
;MPVKCELTVSAYNNSIKPETKTYDPQQGKFVFVLPLKQNYQFVPYAPGHLAISDYIDLTGETNYREIKHDFYLMPLEIGNKIALNSFMFEQGDFQLSDSSFGDLDRIAQAMLDIPTLEILLEGHTDSQGDFNLNLQLSVNRVEEVKKYLMAKGIESDRITTKAGDKPGQSLQTLLKKDAN
;
A
#
# COMPACT_ATOMS: atom_id res chain seq x y z
N MET A 1 -16.26 9.44 -5.19
CA MET A 1 -17.00 9.11 -6.41
C MET A 1 -16.33 7.95 -7.12
N PRO A 2 -17.03 7.07 -7.84
CA PRO A 2 -16.42 6.04 -8.65
C PRO A 2 -15.48 6.66 -9.72
N VAL A 3 -14.30 6.07 -9.87
CA VAL A 3 -13.24 6.57 -10.77
C VAL A 3 -12.99 5.51 -11.84
N LYS A 4 -12.78 5.94 -13.09
CA LYS A 4 -12.31 5.03 -14.13
C LYS A 4 -10.93 4.53 -13.77
N CYS A 5 -10.75 3.21 -13.67
CA CYS A 5 -9.50 2.60 -13.23
C CYS A 5 -9.26 1.25 -13.91
N GLU A 6 -8.05 0.78 -13.82
CA GLU A 6 -7.67 -0.58 -14.14
C GLU A 6 -7.52 -1.39 -12.84
N LEU A 7 -7.91 -2.65 -12.87
CA LEU A 7 -7.72 -3.56 -11.76
C LEU A 7 -7.03 -4.81 -12.27
N THR A 8 -5.82 -5.05 -11.80
CA THR A 8 -5.06 -6.26 -12.10
C THR A 8 -5.17 -7.22 -10.93
N VAL A 9 -5.51 -8.47 -11.21
CA VAL A 9 -5.51 -9.57 -10.23
C VAL A 9 -4.44 -10.58 -10.59
N SER A 10 -3.72 -11.05 -9.58
CA SER A 10 -2.73 -12.13 -9.69
C SER A 10 -2.82 -13.07 -8.49
N ALA A 11 -2.47 -14.35 -8.69
CA ALA A 11 -2.29 -15.25 -7.56
C ALA A 11 -0.93 -14.99 -6.90
N TYR A 12 -0.88 -15.03 -5.57
CA TYR A 12 0.34 -14.75 -4.80
C TYR A 12 1.51 -15.69 -5.16
N ASN A 13 1.21 -16.92 -5.52
CA ASN A 13 2.20 -17.93 -5.93
C ASN A 13 2.49 -17.97 -7.44
N ASN A 14 2.05 -16.95 -8.18
CA ASN A 14 2.14 -16.89 -9.66
C ASN A 14 1.53 -18.11 -10.37
N SER A 15 0.61 -18.82 -9.74
CA SER A 15 -0.04 -20.02 -10.31
C SER A 15 -1.00 -19.72 -11.45
N ILE A 16 -1.43 -18.48 -11.59
CA ILE A 16 -2.25 -17.98 -12.68
C ILE A 16 -1.61 -16.75 -13.32
N LYS A 17 -1.83 -16.60 -14.63
CA LYS A 17 -1.42 -15.40 -15.35
C LYS A 17 -2.21 -14.19 -14.83
N PRO A 18 -1.55 -13.05 -14.56
CA PRO A 18 -2.26 -11.82 -14.18
C PRO A 18 -3.34 -11.43 -15.19
N GLU A 19 -4.51 -11.08 -14.68
CA GLU A 19 -5.64 -10.60 -15.48
C GLU A 19 -5.92 -9.14 -15.12
N THR A 20 -6.02 -8.26 -16.14
CA THR A 20 -6.34 -6.85 -15.95
C THR A 20 -7.69 -6.54 -16.59
N LYS A 21 -8.56 -5.85 -15.85
CA LYS A 21 -9.84 -5.32 -16.35
C LYS A 21 -9.92 -3.82 -16.13
N THR A 22 -10.51 -3.13 -17.09
CA THR A 22 -10.81 -1.70 -16.97
C THR A 22 -12.21 -1.52 -16.39
N TYR A 23 -12.33 -0.67 -15.39
CA TYR A 23 -13.60 -0.24 -14.81
C TYR A 23 -14.02 1.10 -15.41
N ASP A 24 -15.25 1.14 -15.85
CA ASP A 24 -15.92 2.38 -16.23
C ASP A 24 -17.12 2.60 -15.27
N PRO A 25 -17.18 3.74 -14.57
CA PRO A 25 -18.29 4.04 -13.65
C PRO A 25 -19.69 3.94 -14.28
N GLN A 26 -19.79 4.10 -15.61
CA GLN A 26 -21.05 3.97 -16.34
C GLN A 26 -21.46 2.52 -16.62
N GLN A 27 -20.52 1.59 -16.55
CA GLN A 27 -20.74 0.18 -16.88
C GLN A 27 -20.97 -0.73 -15.64
N GLY A 28 -20.79 -0.20 -14.43
CA GLY A 28 -21.11 -0.93 -13.22
C GLY A 28 -19.89 -1.48 -12.45
N LYS A 29 -19.68 -2.78 -12.37
CA LYS A 29 -18.74 -3.45 -11.48
C LYS A 29 -17.77 -4.36 -12.21
N PHE A 30 -16.58 -4.59 -11.61
CA PHE A 30 -15.72 -5.71 -12.01
C PHE A 30 -16.37 -7.05 -11.64
N VAL A 31 -16.09 -8.06 -12.44
CA VAL A 31 -16.37 -9.46 -12.09
C VAL A 31 -15.14 -10.29 -12.45
N PHE A 32 -14.57 -10.95 -11.46
CA PHE A 32 -13.53 -11.96 -11.63
C PHE A 32 -14.04 -13.30 -11.15
N VAL A 33 -13.70 -14.36 -11.87
CA VAL A 33 -13.94 -15.74 -11.43
C VAL A 33 -12.57 -16.32 -11.08
N LEU A 34 -12.37 -16.57 -9.79
CA LEU A 34 -11.07 -16.94 -9.24
C LEU A 34 -11.09 -18.40 -8.73
N PRO A 35 -10.07 -19.20 -9.06
CA PRO A 35 -9.88 -20.51 -8.44
C PRO A 35 -9.83 -20.44 -6.92
N LEU A 36 -10.37 -21.45 -6.25
CA LEU A 36 -10.31 -21.57 -4.78
C LEU A 36 -8.93 -22.02 -4.31
N LYS A 37 -8.71 -22.00 -2.99
CA LYS A 37 -7.50 -22.46 -2.30
C LYS A 37 -6.23 -21.71 -2.65
N GLN A 38 -6.36 -20.42 -2.94
CA GLN A 38 -5.24 -19.52 -3.26
C GLN A 38 -5.46 -18.14 -2.64
N ASN A 39 -4.37 -17.38 -2.49
CA ASN A 39 -4.37 -15.97 -2.15
C ASN A 39 -4.23 -15.13 -3.40
N TYR A 40 -5.00 -14.06 -3.47
CA TYR A 40 -5.00 -13.14 -4.59
C TYR A 40 -4.61 -11.74 -4.16
N GLN A 41 -3.74 -11.14 -4.97
CA GLN A 41 -3.42 -9.72 -4.89
C GLN A 41 -4.21 -8.98 -5.97
N PHE A 42 -4.83 -7.88 -5.57
CA PHE A 42 -5.53 -6.94 -6.43
C PHE A 42 -4.77 -5.63 -6.46
N VAL A 43 -4.44 -5.17 -7.65
CA VAL A 43 -3.66 -3.96 -7.87
C VAL A 43 -4.52 -2.97 -8.67
N PRO A 44 -5.21 -2.03 -8.00
CA PRO A 44 -5.93 -0.96 -8.69
C PRO A 44 -4.96 0.10 -9.19
N TYR A 45 -5.29 0.69 -10.34
CA TYR A 45 -4.55 1.80 -10.94
C TYR A 45 -5.49 2.80 -11.58
N ALA A 46 -5.30 4.08 -11.28
CA ALA A 46 -5.90 5.20 -12.00
C ALA A 46 -4.93 6.38 -12.07
N PRO A 47 -4.83 7.08 -13.20
CA PRO A 47 -3.99 8.27 -13.30
C PRO A 47 -4.35 9.32 -12.23
N GLY A 48 -3.34 9.92 -11.60
CA GLY A 48 -3.51 10.91 -10.54
C GLY A 48 -4.05 10.38 -9.22
N HIS A 49 -4.06 9.06 -9.05
CA HIS A 49 -4.45 8.41 -7.79
C HIS A 49 -3.36 7.46 -7.33
N LEU A 50 -3.22 7.33 -6.02
CA LEU A 50 -2.44 6.28 -5.40
C LEU A 50 -3.38 5.23 -4.81
N ALA A 51 -3.07 3.97 -5.04
CA ALA A 51 -3.79 2.84 -4.48
C ALA A 51 -2.81 1.82 -3.95
N ILE A 52 -3.14 1.27 -2.79
CA ILE A 52 -2.40 0.16 -2.21
C ILE A 52 -3.03 -1.14 -2.69
N SER A 53 -2.21 -2.17 -2.88
CA SER A 53 -2.71 -3.50 -3.19
C SER A 53 -3.62 -4.00 -2.09
N ASP A 54 -4.66 -4.71 -2.49
CA ASP A 54 -5.54 -5.41 -1.58
C ASP A 54 -5.41 -6.92 -1.79
N TYR A 55 -5.72 -7.70 -0.75
CA TYR A 55 -5.51 -9.14 -0.73
C TYR A 55 -6.79 -9.84 -0.34
N ILE A 56 -7.14 -10.89 -1.08
CA ILE A 56 -8.26 -11.76 -0.76
C ILE A 56 -7.74 -13.18 -0.59
N ASP A 57 -7.89 -13.69 0.64
CA ASP A 57 -7.52 -15.06 0.99
C ASP A 57 -8.67 -16.03 0.70
N LEU A 58 -8.47 -16.91 -0.26
CA LEU A 58 -9.38 -18.00 -0.60
C LEU A 58 -8.81 -19.38 -0.25
N THR A 59 -7.75 -19.46 0.56
CA THR A 59 -7.09 -20.74 0.90
C THR A 59 -8.00 -21.69 1.69
N GLY A 60 -8.84 -21.13 2.58
CA GLY A 60 -9.82 -21.86 3.37
C GLY A 60 -11.15 -22.13 2.67
N GLU A 61 -11.38 -21.57 1.49
CA GLU A 61 -12.66 -21.68 0.81
C GLU A 61 -12.79 -23.03 0.09
N THR A 62 -13.93 -23.68 0.29
CA THR A 62 -14.26 -25.00 -0.31
C THR A 62 -15.36 -24.94 -1.35
N ASN A 63 -16.16 -23.86 -1.33
CA ASN A 63 -17.28 -23.66 -2.23
C ASN A 63 -17.21 -22.28 -2.91
N TYR A 64 -17.67 -22.20 -4.14
CA TYR A 64 -17.80 -20.92 -4.82
C TYR A 64 -18.91 -20.06 -4.18
N ARG A 65 -18.59 -18.80 -3.97
CA ARG A 65 -19.54 -17.77 -3.50
C ARG A 65 -19.22 -16.43 -4.12
N GLU A 66 -20.18 -15.54 -4.16
CA GLU A 66 -19.95 -14.16 -4.53
C GLU A 66 -19.33 -13.40 -3.35
N ILE A 67 -18.19 -12.73 -3.59
CA ILE A 67 -17.55 -11.82 -2.66
C ILE A 67 -17.68 -10.42 -3.25
N LYS A 68 -18.27 -9.50 -2.48
CA LYS A 68 -18.31 -8.09 -2.83
C LYS A 68 -17.16 -7.39 -2.13
N HIS A 69 -16.37 -6.66 -2.90
CA HIS A 69 -15.20 -5.96 -2.39
C HIS A 69 -15.04 -4.61 -3.09
N ASP A 70 -14.82 -3.55 -2.30
CA ASP A 70 -14.62 -2.19 -2.80
C ASP A 70 -13.13 -1.85 -2.74
N PHE A 71 -12.59 -1.34 -3.83
CA PHE A 71 -11.21 -0.86 -3.91
C PHE A 71 -11.17 0.66 -3.80
N TYR A 72 -10.30 1.17 -2.93
CA TYR A 72 -10.18 2.60 -2.68
C TYR A 72 -8.96 3.15 -3.39
N LEU A 73 -9.19 4.17 -4.24
CA LEU A 73 -8.13 4.95 -4.88
C LEU A 73 -8.11 6.34 -4.24
N MET A 74 -6.94 6.74 -3.79
CA MET A 74 -6.75 8.03 -3.13
C MET A 74 -6.22 9.04 -4.16
N PRO A 75 -6.91 10.17 -4.38
CA PRO A 75 -6.36 11.24 -5.20
C PRO A 75 -4.99 11.68 -4.65
N LEU A 76 -4.05 11.96 -5.53
CA LEU A 76 -2.74 12.52 -5.17
C LEU A 76 -2.88 14.00 -4.83
N GLU A 77 -3.61 14.28 -3.75
CA GLU A 77 -3.86 15.62 -3.22
C GLU A 77 -3.12 15.81 -1.90
N ILE A 78 -2.72 17.07 -1.65
CA ILE A 78 -2.00 17.44 -0.43
C ILE A 78 -2.84 17.13 0.81
N GLY A 79 -2.20 16.55 1.83
CA GLY A 79 -2.84 16.22 3.10
C GLY A 79 -3.54 14.87 3.13
N ASN A 80 -3.65 14.18 2.00
CA ASN A 80 -4.17 12.81 1.99
C ASN A 80 -3.21 11.85 2.68
N LYS A 81 -3.77 10.93 3.48
CA LYS A 81 -3.01 9.92 4.24
C LYS A 81 -3.26 8.54 3.66
N ILE A 82 -2.20 7.79 3.52
CA ILE A 82 -2.23 6.41 3.08
C ILE A 82 -1.77 5.54 4.26
N ALA A 83 -2.60 4.61 4.67
CA ALA A 83 -2.17 3.59 5.61
C ALA A 83 -1.36 2.53 4.86
N LEU A 84 -0.07 2.44 5.16
CA LEU A 84 0.75 1.32 4.77
C LEU A 84 0.51 0.22 5.80
N ASN A 85 -0.16 -0.84 5.40
CA ASN A 85 -0.59 -1.91 6.29
C ASN A 85 0.61 -2.65 6.93
N SER A 86 0.37 -3.27 8.08
CA SER A 86 1.36 -4.05 8.84
C SER A 86 1.98 -5.24 8.07
N PHE A 87 1.44 -5.59 6.91
CA PHE A 87 1.98 -6.63 6.00
C PHE A 87 3.29 -6.23 5.31
N MET A 88 3.71 -4.96 5.44
CA MET A 88 4.96 -4.48 4.81
C MET A 88 6.21 -5.03 5.46
N PHE A 89 6.10 -5.57 6.66
CA PHE A 89 7.26 -6.03 7.44
C PHE A 89 7.04 -7.46 7.92
N GLU A 90 8.14 -8.19 8.08
CA GLU A 90 8.12 -9.47 8.77
C GLU A 90 7.65 -9.29 10.21
N GLN A 91 7.03 -10.33 10.76
CA GLN A 91 6.45 -10.27 12.11
C GLN A 91 7.53 -9.97 13.17
N GLY A 92 7.35 -8.88 13.91
CA GLY A 92 8.31 -8.46 14.95
C GLY A 92 9.62 -7.88 14.42
N ASP A 93 9.75 -7.65 13.10
CA ASP A 93 10.95 -7.16 12.44
C ASP A 93 10.69 -5.82 11.72
N PHE A 94 11.75 -5.20 11.24
CA PHE A 94 11.72 -4.02 10.37
C PHE A 94 12.11 -4.33 8.91
N GLN A 95 12.44 -5.58 8.60
CA GLN A 95 12.71 -5.99 7.23
C GLN A 95 11.43 -5.96 6.39
N LEU A 96 11.55 -5.37 5.19
CA LEU A 96 10.44 -5.31 4.25
C LEU A 96 10.11 -6.72 3.73
N SER A 97 8.84 -7.07 3.75
CA SER A 97 8.36 -8.32 3.15
C SER A 97 8.31 -8.21 1.63
N ASP A 98 8.42 -9.33 0.92
CA ASP A 98 8.33 -9.36 -0.55
C ASP A 98 7.03 -8.75 -1.09
N SER A 99 5.94 -8.87 -0.34
CA SER A 99 4.63 -8.30 -0.70
C SER A 99 4.61 -6.77 -0.69
N SER A 100 5.51 -6.13 0.06
CA SER A 100 5.55 -4.67 0.20
C SER A 100 6.18 -3.96 -1.00
N PHE A 101 7.08 -4.62 -1.74
CA PHE A 101 7.84 -3.96 -2.81
C PHE A 101 6.94 -3.39 -3.91
N GLY A 102 5.87 -4.09 -4.28
CA GLY A 102 4.95 -3.59 -5.30
C GLY A 102 4.24 -2.29 -4.89
N ASP A 103 3.87 -2.13 -3.63
CA ASP A 103 3.23 -0.92 -3.12
C ASP A 103 4.24 0.23 -2.99
N LEU A 104 5.45 -0.07 -2.52
CA LEU A 104 6.54 0.91 -2.42
C LEU A 104 7.01 1.38 -3.80
N ASP A 105 7.05 0.49 -4.79
CA ASP A 105 7.37 0.86 -6.18
C ASP A 105 6.33 1.81 -6.77
N ARG A 106 5.04 1.65 -6.46
CA ARG A 106 4.00 2.59 -6.87
C ARG A 106 4.14 3.96 -6.21
N ILE A 107 4.50 3.99 -4.93
CA ILE A 107 4.80 5.25 -4.23
C ILE A 107 6.01 5.93 -4.88
N ALA A 108 7.09 5.18 -5.11
CA ALA A 108 8.28 5.70 -5.77
C ALA A 108 7.95 6.26 -7.17
N GLN A 109 7.18 5.50 -7.97
CA GLN A 109 6.78 5.95 -9.31
C GLN A 109 5.94 7.23 -9.26
N ALA A 110 4.96 7.33 -8.36
CA ALA A 110 4.16 8.54 -8.18
C ALA A 110 5.04 9.75 -7.80
N MET A 111 6.06 9.55 -6.97
CA MET A 111 7.01 10.60 -6.59
C MET A 111 7.95 10.99 -7.74
N LEU A 112 8.31 10.05 -8.62
CA LEU A 112 9.09 10.33 -9.83
C LEU A 112 8.26 11.09 -10.87
N ASP A 113 7.00 10.70 -11.04
CA ASP A 113 6.07 11.34 -11.99
C ASP A 113 5.68 12.76 -11.56
N ILE A 114 5.69 13.02 -10.23
CA ILE A 114 5.35 14.32 -9.65
C ILE A 114 6.54 14.83 -8.83
N PRO A 115 7.47 15.59 -9.43
CA PRO A 115 8.71 16.06 -8.77
C PRO A 115 8.48 16.91 -7.52
N THR A 116 7.33 17.56 -7.40
CA THR A 116 6.95 18.40 -6.24
C THR A 116 6.23 17.62 -5.14
N LEU A 117 6.04 16.29 -5.31
CA LEU A 117 5.39 15.46 -4.30
C LEU A 117 6.37 15.10 -3.19
N GLU A 118 6.07 15.54 -1.98
CA GLU A 118 6.76 15.14 -0.76
C GLU A 118 5.89 14.21 0.07
N ILE A 119 6.52 13.35 0.83
CA ILE A 119 5.82 12.42 1.73
C ILE A 119 6.33 12.55 3.17
N LEU A 120 5.43 12.33 4.11
CA LEU A 120 5.74 12.12 5.51
C LEU A 120 5.43 10.66 5.87
N LEU A 121 6.44 9.91 6.26
CA LEU A 121 6.31 8.55 6.78
C LEU A 121 6.11 8.64 8.31
N GLU A 122 4.92 8.30 8.79
CA GLU A 122 4.64 8.22 10.23
C GLU A 122 4.62 6.75 10.67
N GLY A 123 5.58 6.36 11.53
CA GLY A 123 5.59 5.07 12.21
C GLY A 123 4.82 5.13 13.52
N HIS A 124 3.94 4.17 13.76
CA HIS A 124 3.17 4.05 14.99
C HIS A 124 3.57 2.77 15.74
N THR A 125 3.50 2.82 17.05
CA THR A 125 3.79 1.68 17.92
C THR A 125 2.51 0.91 18.23
N ASP A 126 2.65 -0.39 18.51
CA ASP A 126 1.61 -1.16 19.15
C ASP A 126 1.51 -0.76 20.64
N SER A 127 0.32 -0.90 21.21
CA SER A 127 0.07 -0.68 22.64
C SER A 127 0.50 -1.85 23.53
N GLN A 128 0.88 -2.98 22.92
CA GLN A 128 1.31 -4.18 23.64
C GLN A 128 2.84 -4.31 23.66
N GLY A 129 3.40 -4.67 24.82
CA GLY A 129 4.82 -4.88 25.01
C GLY A 129 5.57 -3.68 25.57
N ASP A 130 6.91 -3.74 25.46
CA ASP A 130 7.79 -2.66 25.92
C ASP A 130 7.71 -1.45 24.99
N PHE A 131 7.40 -0.29 25.55
CA PHE A 131 7.24 0.96 24.80
C PHE A 131 8.51 1.36 24.05
N ASN A 132 9.68 1.24 24.67
CA ASN A 132 10.95 1.65 24.06
C ASN A 132 11.34 0.73 22.90
N LEU A 133 11.13 -0.58 23.06
CA LEU A 133 11.36 -1.54 21.98
C LEU A 133 10.40 -1.30 20.79
N ASN A 134 9.13 -1.06 21.07
CA ASN A 134 8.15 -0.73 20.03
C ASN A 134 8.49 0.58 19.31
N LEU A 135 8.86 1.62 20.06
CA LEU A 135 9.29 2.89 19.47
C LEU A 135 10.50 2.71 18.57
N GLN A 136 11.52 1.98 19.02
CA GLN A 136 12.71 1.69 18.21
C GLN A 136 12.35 0.90 16.95
N LEU A 137 11.45 -0.08 17.05
CA LEU A 137 10.96 -0.85 15.91
C LEU A 137 10.26 0.05 14.91
N SER A 138 9.41 0.98 15.36
CA SER A 138 8.71 1.92 14.47
C SER A 138 9.67 2.88 13.76
N VAL A 139 10.69 3.38 14.46
CA VAL A 139 11.77 4.19 13.85
C VAL A 139 12.49 3.39 12.77
N ASN A 140 12.92 2.17 13.07
CA ASN A 140 13.64 1.33 12.13
C ASN A 140 12.79 1.05 10.88
N ARG A 141 11.48 0.82 11.04
CA ARG A 141 10.55 0.58 9.93
C ARG A 141 10.42 1.78 8.99
N VAL A 142 10.23 2.99 9.51
CA VAL A 142 10.15 4.19 8.65
C VAL A 142 11.46 4.47 7.94
N GLU A 143 12.59 4.24 8.60
CA GLU A 143 13.90 4.40 7.98
C GLU A 143 14.16 3.35 6.90
N GLU A 144 13.68 2.13 7.05
CA GLU A 144 13.82 1.09 6.01
C GLU A 144 12.99 1.42 4.76
N VAL A 145 11.74 1.90 4.93
CA VAL A 145 10.94 2.40 3.82
C VAL A 145 11.63 3.59 3.14
N LYS A 146 12.17 4.55 3.92
CA LYS A 146 12.91 5.68 3.37
C LYS A 146 14.10 5.24 2.54
N LYS A 147 14.93 4.33 3.05
CA LYS A 147 16.07 3.77 2.31
C LYS A 147 15.65 3.11 0.99
N TYR A 148 14.55 2.35 1.02
CA TYR A 148 14.02 1.72 -0.18
C TYR A 148 13.63 2.76 -1.25
N LEU A 149 12.87 3.80 -0.86
CA LEU A 149 12.46 4.85 -1.79
C LEU A 149 13.67 5.63 -2.33
N MET A 150 14.66 5.91 -1.49
CA MET A 150 15.92 6.54 -1.94
C MET A 150 16.66 5.66 -2.94
N ALA A 151 16.69 4.34 -2.73
CA ALA A 151 17.29 3.39 -3.69
C ALA A 151 16.55 3.37 -5.03
N LYS A 152 15.27 3.77 -5.08
CA LYS A 152 14.48 3.97 -6.31
C LYS A 152 14.68 5.35 -6.96
N GLY A 153 15.55 6.18 -6.42
CA GLY A 153 15.91 7.49 -6.99
C GLY A 153 15.16 8.69 -6.39
N ILE A 154 14.45 8.50 -5.28
CA ILE A 154 13.79 9.61 -4.59
C ILE A 154 14.80 10.33 -3.69
N GLU A 155 14.86 11.66 -3.80
CA GLU A 155 15.74 12.49 -2.99
C GLU A 155 15.31 12.48 -1.51
N SER A 156 16.29 12.45 -0.61
CA SER A 156 16.06 12.29 0.85
C SER A 156 15.26 13.43 1.47
N ASP A 157 15.38 14.65 0.95
CA ASP A 157 14.67 15.86 1.42
C ASP A 157 13.18 15.82 1.11
N ARG A 158 12.78 15.03 0.12
CA ARG A 158 11.37 14.79 -0.22
C ARG A 158 10.69 13.76 0.69
N ILE A 159 11.44 13.11 1.59
CA ILE A 159 10.94 12.08 2.50
C ILE A 159 11.21 12.49 3.94
N THR A 160 10.18 12.95 4.63
CA THR A 160 10.25 13.22 6.08
C THR A 160 9.81 11.99 6.84
N THR A 161 10.52 11.65 7.92
CA THR A 161 10.17 10.55 8.83
C THR A 161 9.72 11.09 10.18
N LYS A 162 8.73 10.45 10.79
CA LYS A 162 8.26 10.74 12.15
C LYS A 162 7.86 9.45 12.83
N ALA A 163 8.47 9.16 13.98
CA ALA A 163 7.99 8.12 14.89
C ALA A 163 6.92 8.71 15.81
N GLY A 164 5.79 8.05 15.92
CA GLY A 164 4.64 8.57 16.66
C GLY A 164 4.47 7.90 18.02
N ASP A 165 3.96 8.68 18.99
CA ASP A 165 3.68 8.26 20.36
C ASP A 165 2.27 7.65 20.53
N LYS A 166 1.51 7.46 19.45
CA LYS A 166 0.12 6.98 19.53
C LYS A 166 0.04 5.49 19.27
N PRO A 167 -0.45 4.70 20.23
CA PRO A 167 -0.62 3.26 20.04
C PRO A 167 -1.74 2.93 19.03
N GLY A 168 -1.54 1.85 18.28
CA GLY A 168 -2.60 1.18 17.53
C GLY A 168 -2.83 1.62 16.09
N GLN A 169 -1.87 2.30 15.42
CA GLN A 169 -1.99 2.61 13.98
C GLN A 169 -0.77 2.13 13.19
N SER A 170 -1.04 1.60 12.01
CA SER A 170 -0.03 1.19 11.03
C SER A 170 0.77 2.39 10.49
N LEU A 171 1.89 2.10 9.83
CA LEU A 171 2.68 3.09 9.10
C LEU A 171 1.77 3.90 8.17
N GLN A 172 1.86 5.24 8.23
CA GLN A 172 1.07 6.14 7.40
C GLN A 172 1.99 7.02 6.54
N THR A 173 1.59 7.24 5.31
CA THR A 173 2.22 8.21 4.42
C THR A 173 1.29 9.39 4.23
N LEU A 174 1.79 10.59 4.50
CA LEU A 174 1.09 11.85 4.27
C LEU A 174 1.70 12.55 3.06
N LEU A 175 0.86 12.90 2.10
CA LEU A 175 1.27 13.71 0.95
C LEU A 175 1.41 15.17 1.36
N LYS A 176 2.58 15.76 1.08
CA LYS A 176 2.87 17.19 1.30
C LYS A 176 3.20 17.86 -0.03
N LYS A 177 3.06 19.16 -0.06
CA LYS A 177 3.56 20.02 -1.14
C LYS A 177 4.56 21.00 -0.55
N ASP A 178 5.56 21.40 -1.33
CA ASP A 178 6.44 22.50 -0.98
C ASP A 178 5.63 23.72 -0.50
N ALA A 179 5.96 24.20 0.68
CA ALA A 179 5.56 25.54 1.10
C ALA A 179 6.41 26.52 0.30
N ASN A 180 5.83 27.06 -0.74
CA ASN A 180 6.39 28.20 -1.46
C ASN A 180 5.95 29.48 -0.79
#